data_9b8cbe86745a4119d8301524dba28c79
#
_entry.id   9b8cbe86745a4119d8301524dba28c79
#
_cell.length_a   1.000
_cell.length_b   1.000
_cell.length_c   1.000
_cell.angle_alpha   90.00
_cell.angle_beta   90.00
_cell.angle_gamma   90.00
#
_symmetry.space_group_name_H-M   'P 1'
#
loop_
_entity.id
_entity.type
_entity.pdbx_description
1 polymer ?
#
loop_
_entity_poly.entity_id
_entity_poly.type
_entity_poly.pdbx_seq_one_letter_code
_entity_poly.pdbx_strand_id
1 'polypeptide(L)'
;LLLLDFLWHTEKHELCRPAHLIAENEEVAKAMVERTEENTGAEFELLELEEVAKEDVTAQREEALAKQLAEMRKRKRKLVDPLQFEMSIHAEDLTSYVPSFGWEMSPPSDKQLQTLERLGIMPDEIGNAGKAQKILDRLSKRQNEGLTTPKQIRLLERYGFRNVGMWQFEAASKLINRIAANGWRVPHNIDVHTYKGE
;
A
#
# COMPACT_ATOMS: atom_id res chain seq x y z
N LEU A 1 41.83 9.08 25.71
CA LEU A 1 41.84 10.21 24.78
C LEU A 1 40.95 11.31 25.33
N LEU A 2 41.53 12.46 25.72
CA LEU A 2 40.74 13.59 26.18
C LEU A 2 40.35 14.44 24.98
N LEU A 3 39.10 14.46 24.61
CA LEU A 3 38.58 15.33 23.54
C LEU A 3 38.11 16.64 24.20
N LEU A 4 38.79 17.73 23.91
CA LEU A 4 38.39 19.06 24.36
C LEU A 4 37.54 19.70 23.28
N ASP A 5 36.24 19.86 23.58
CA ASP A 5 35.29 20.53 22.71
C ASP A 5 35.09 22.00 23.12
N PHE A 6 35.23 22.90 22.13
CA PHE A 6 34.93 24.31 22.31
C PHE A 6 33.51 24.57 21.80
N LEU A 7 32.54 24.61 22.71
CA LEU A 7 31.08 24.65 22.53
C LEU A 7 30.51 25.55 21.42
N TRP A 8 31.22 26.52 20.95
CA TRP A 8 30.76 27.46 19.91
C TRP A 8 31.09 27.04 18.46
N HIS A 9 31.91 25.99 18.27
CA HIS A 9 32.14 25.39 16.96
C HIS A 9 31.21 24.22 16.69
N THR A 10 30.61 23.63 17.71
CA THR A 10 29.74 22.45 17.58
C THR A 10 28.30 22.77 17.17
N GLU A 11 27.82 24.01 17.36
CA GLU A 11 26.48 24.41 16.90
C GLU A 11 26.34 24.43 15.37
N LYS A 12 27.45 24.48 14.61
CA LYS A 12 27.44 24.58 13.14
C LYS A 12 27.95 23.34 12.42
N HIS A 13 28.67 22.46 13.10
CA HIS A 13 29.28 21.26 12.52
C HIS A 13 29.10 20.09 13.46
N GLU A 14 28.53 19.01 12.97
CA GLU A 14 28.53 17.76 13.73
C GLU A 14 29.96 17.31 14.01
N LEU A 15 30.29 17.12 15.30
CA LEU A 15 31.58 16.59 15.71
C LEU A 15 31.77 15.20 15.12
N CYS A 16 32.90 15.00 14.42
CA CYS A 16 33.30 13.69 13.99
C CYS A 16 33.70 12.87 15.24
N ARG A 17 32.78 12.10 15.77
CA ARG A 17 33.01 11.19 16.90
C ARG A 17 33.86 10.00 16.44
N PRO A 18 34.60 9.31 17.33
CA PRO A 18 35.37 8.13 16.96
C PRO A 18 34.57 7.08 16.18
N ALA A 19 33.29 6.94 16.46
CA ALA A 19 32.37 6.07 15.72
C ALA A 19 32.31 6.38 14.21
N HIS A 20 32.32 7.64 13.82
CA HIS A 20 32.28 8.05 12.40
C HIS A 20 33.60 7.77 11.64
N LEU A 21 34.70 7.52 12.36
CA LEU A 21 35.99 7.18 11.74
C LEU A 21 36.13 5.69 11.45
N ILE A 22 35.38 4.84 12.16
CA ILE A 22 35.49 3.38 12.09
C ILE A 22 34.30 2.79 11.35
N ALA A 23 33.08 3.34 11.56
CA ALA A 23 31.88 2.81 11.00
C ALA A 23 31.90 2.75 9.45
N GLU A 24 31.41 1.68 8.90
CA GLU A 24 31.33 1.45 7.45
C GLU A 24 30.39 2.43 6.73
N ASN A 25 29.37 2.92 7.43
CA ASN A 25 28.41 3.90 6.92
C ASN A 25 27.80 4.74 8.05
N GLU A 26 27.10 5.83 7.65
CA GLU A 26 26.54 6.81 8.58
C GLU A 26 25.46 6.22 9.53
N GLU A 27 24.69 5.23 9.08
CA GLU A 27 23.67 4.60 9.93
C GLU A 27 24.30 3.77 11.05
N VAL A 28 25.36 3.03 10.74
CA VAL A 28 26.15 2.28 11.75
C VAL A 28 26.83 3.24 12.70
N ALA A 29 27.38 4.37 12.20
CA ALA A 29 27.98 5.38 13.07
C ALA A 29 26.95 5.97 14.06
N LYS A 30 25.75 6.27 13.63
CA LYS A 30 24.65 6.75 14.48
C LYS A 30 24.28 5.70 15.54
N ALA A 31 24.09 4.45 15.15
CA ALA A 31 23.78 3.36 16.07
C ALA A 31 24.87 3.16 17.14
N MET A 32 26.15 3.27 16.75
CA MET A 32 27.28 3.24 17.69
C MET A 32 27.22 4.38 18.68
N VAL A 33 26.90 5.61 18.22
CA VAL A 33 26.79 6.79 19.08
C VAL A 33 25.61 6.63 20.05
N GLU A 34 24.44 6.23 19.60
CA GLU A 34 23.26 5.99 20.44
C GLU A 34 23.56 4.98 21.54
N ARG A 35 24.18 3.85 21.21
CA ARG A 35 24.59 2.86 22.21
C ARG A 35 25.59 3.38 23.23
N THR A 36 26.51 4.25 22.80
CA THR A 36 27.48 4.86 23.70
C THR A 36 26.81 5.84 24.65
N GLU A 37 25.81 6.57 24.20
CA GLU A 37 25.03 7.50 25.00
C GLU A 37 24.11 6.79 26.00
N GLU A 38 23.48 5.69 25.59
CA GLU A 38 22.62 4.87 26.49
C GLU A 38 23.43 4.20 27.64
N ASN A 39 24.67 3.83 27.36
CA ASN A 39 25.54 3.16 28.30
C ASN A 39 26.67 4.07 28.82
N THR A 40 26.36 5.27 29.22
CA THR A 40 27.31 6.26 29.68
C THR A 40 28.14 5.72 30.86
N GLY A 41 29.43 5.53 30.67
CA GLY A 41 30.38 5.01 31.67
C GLY A 41 30.84 3.57 31.49
N ALA A 42 30.35 2.87 30.45
CA ALA A 42 30.91 1.58 30.06
C ALA A 42 32.11 1.77 29.11
N GLU A 43 33.15 0.98 29.31
CA GLU A 43 34.24 0.89 28.34
C GLU A 43 33.84 -0.08 27.23
N PHE A 44 33.83 0.40 25.97
CA PHE A 44 33.57 -0.43 24.81
C PHE A 44 34.83 -0.51 23.94
N GLU A 45 35.12 -1.70 23.44
CA GLU A 45 36.03 -1.85 22.34
C GLU A 45 35.32 -1.40 21.05
N LEU A 46 35.87 -0.43 20.34
CA LEU A 46 35.23 0.24 19.19
C LEU A 46 34.86 -0.74 18.06
N LEU A 47 35.65 -1.80 17.86
CA LEU A 47 35.37 -2.82 16.86
C LEU A 47 34.20 -3.71 17.24
N GLU A 48 34.09 -4.11 18.51
CA GLU A 48 32.92 -4.86 19.00
C GLU A 48 31.66 -4.02 18.94
N LEU A 49 31.77 -2.73 19.27
CA LEU A 49 30.64 -1.79 19.16
C LEU A 49 30.17 -1.65 17.71
N GLU A 50 31.06 -1.63 16.73
CA GLU A 50 30.74 -1.58 15.32
C GLU A 50 29.98 -2.84 14.85
N GLU A 51 30.46 -4.04 15.22
CA GLU A 51 29.79 -5.30 14.86
C GLU A 51 28.35 -5.34 15.40
N VAL A 52 28.17 -5.02 16.66
CA VAL A 52 26.84 -5.01 17.28
C VAL A 52 25.93 -3.92 16.65
N ALA A 53 26.48 -2.74 16.36
CA ALA A 53 25.73 -1.70 15.66
C ALA A 53 25.33 -2.11 14.23
N LYS A 54 26.15 -2.86 13.52
CA LYS A 54 25.81 -3.43 12.20
C LYS A 54 24.65 -4.44 12.31
N GLU A 55 24.67 -5.31 13.32
CA GLU A 55 23.58 -6.25 13.55
C GLU A 55 22.27 -5.51 13.86
N ASP A 56 22.28 -4.46 14.69
CA ASP A 56 21.11 -3.66 15.02
C ASP A 56 20.53 -2.95 13.78
N VAL A 57 21.38 -2.29 12.99
CA VAL A 57 20.95 -1.61 11.75
C VAL A 57 20.36 -2.61 10.77
N THR A 58 20.94 -3.79 10.65
CA THR A 58 20.42 -4.85 9.78
C THR A 58 19.06 -5.33 10.27
N ALA A 59 18.92 -5.61 11.57
CA ALA A 59 17.66 -6.03 12.18
C ALA A 59 16.56 -4.97 12.02
N GLN A 60 16.88 -3.70 12.24
CA GLN A 60 15.93 -2.58 12.04
C GLN A 60 15.47 -2.47 10.57
N ARG A 61 16.38 -2.64 9.60
CA ARG A 61 16.04 -2.63 8.17
C ARG A 61 15.13 -3.81 7.81
N GLU A 62 15.41 -5.00 8.31
CA GLU A 62 14.59 -6.19 8.11
C GLU A 62 13.19 -6.01 8.70
N GLU A 63 13.08 -5.47 9.91
CA GLU A 63 11.80 -5.18 10.54
C GLU A 63 10.99 -4.12 9.75
N ALA A 64 11.64 -3.03 9.33
CA ALA A 64 11.02 -2.00 8.51
C ALA A 64 10.50 -2.56 7.18
N LEU A 65 11.30 -3.39 6.50
CA LEU A 65 10.92 -4.06 5.27
C LEU A 65 9.76 -5.04 5.49
N ALA A 66 9.80 -5.84 6.55
CA ALA A 66 8.73 -6.77 6.90
C ALA A 66 7.41 -6.01 7.16
N LYS A 67 7.48 -4.86 7.85
CA LYS A 67 6.31 -3.99 8.09
C LYS A 67 5.76 -3.41 6.79
N GLN A 68 6.61 -2.90 5.91
CA GLN A 68 6.19 -2.40 4.60
C GLN A 68 5.53 -3.50 3.75
N LEU A 69 6.13 -4.69 3.70
CA LEU A 69 5.55 -5.84 2.99
C LEU A 69 4.20 -6.26 3.57
N ALA A 70 4.04 -6.22 4.90
CA ALA A 70 2.77 -6.53 5.55
C ALA A 70 1.69 -5.47 5.21
N GLU A 71 2.05 -4.19 5.17
CA GLU A 71 1.14 -3.11 4.75
C GLU A 71 0.74 -3.23 3.27
N MET A 72 1.69 -3.49 2.38
CA MET A 72 1.41 -3.74 0.97
C MET A 72 0.46 -4.94 0.78
N ARG A 73 0.67 -6.04 1.53
CA ARG A 73 -0.24 -7.19 1.51
C ARG A 73 -1.64 -6.84 2.02
N LYS A 74 -1.75 -5.98 3.05
CA LYS A 74 -3.05 -5.48 3.56
C LYS A 74 -3.76 -4.61 2.51
N ARG A 75 -3.03 -3.72 1.82
CA ARG A 75 -3.57 -2.91 0.71
C ARG A 75 -4.08 -3.81 -0.42
N LYS A 76 -3.27 -4.75 -0.91
CA LYS A 76 -3.67 -5.71 -1.95
C LYS A 76 -4.93 -6.52 -1.58
N ARG A 77 -5.13 -6.84 -0.30
CA ARG A 77 -6.34 -7.53 0.17
C ARG A 77 -7.60 -6.67 0.18
N LYS A 78 -7.50 -5.35 0.20
CA LYS A 78 -8.63 -4.41 0.28
C LYS A 78 -9.01 -3.81 -1.06
N LEU A 79 -8.08 -3.74 -1.99
CA LEU A 79 -8.24 -3.11 -3.28
C LEU A 79 -8.54 -4.15 -4.37
N VAL A 80 -9.22 -3.71 -5.41
CA VAL A 80 -9.55 -4.51 -6.59
C VAL A 80 -8.52 -4.23 -7.67
N ASP A 81 -8.05 -5.26 -8.32
CA ASP A 81 -7.23 -5.16 -9.50
C ASP A 81 -8.00 -4.43 -10.63
N PRO A 82 -7.38 -3.44 -11.32
CA PRO A 82 -8.04 -2.72 -12.40
C PRO A 82 -8.58 -3.65 -13.50
N LEU A 83 -7.81 -4.64 -13.92
CA LEU A 83 -8.22 -5.59 -14.95
C LEU A 83 -9.40 -6.44 -14.50
N GLN A 84 -9.38 -6.94 -13.26
CA GLN A 84 -10.51 -7.67 -12.68
C GLN A 84 -11.77 -6.80 -12.68
N PHE A 85 -11.65 -5.53 -12.30
CA PHE A 85 -12.77 -4.59 -12.32
C PHE A 85 -13.30 -4.38 -13.75
N GLU A 86 -12.43 -4.12 -14.71
CA GLU A 86 -12.77 -3.93 -16.14
C GLU A 86 -13.54 -5.15 -16.69
N MET A 87 -13.06 -6.35 -16.38
CA MET A 87 -13.72 -7.60 -16.79
C MET A 87 -15.10 -7.77 -16.12
N SER A 88 -15.20 -7.49 -14.82
CA SER A 88 -16.45 -7.64 -14.06
C SER A 88 -17.56 -6.71 -14.53
N ILE A 89 -17.22 -5.56 -15.09
CA ILE A 89 -18.17 -4.58 -15.64
C ILE A 89 -18.32 -4.66 -17.15
N HIS A 90 -17.67 -5.63 -17.81
CA HIS A 90 -17.67 -5.80 -19.27
C HIS A 90 -17.22 -4.55 -20.03
N ALA A 91 -16.20 -3.86 -19.54
CA ALA A 91 -15.67 -2.63 -20.13
C ALA A 91 -14.51 -2.92 -21.09
N GLU A 92 -14.79 -3.46 -22.26
CA GLU A 92 -13.80 -3.77 -23.29
C GLU A 92 -13.03 -2.52 -23.76
N ASP A 93 -13.68 -1.35 -23.73
CA ASP A 93 -13.09 -0.05 -24.04
C ASP A 93 -11.98 0.39 -23.07
N LEU A 94 -12.04 -0.10 -21.83
CA LEU A 94 -10.97 0.13 -20.83
C LEU A 94 -9.83 -0.87 -20.99
N THR A 95 -10.16 -2.12 -21.25
CA THR A 95 -9.17 -3.20 -21.42
C THR A 95 -8.30 -2.97 -22.67
N SER A 96 -8.91 -2.52 -23.75
CA SER A 96 -8.24 -2.22 -25.02
C SER A 96 -7.77 -0.77 -25.16
N TYR A 97 -7.81 0.01 -24.09
CA TYR A 97 -7.48 1.42 -24.13
C TYR A 97 -6.02 1.68 -24.52
N VAL A 98 -5.85 2.48 -25.58
CA VAL A 98 -4.56 3.00 -26.01
C VAL A 98 -4.57 4.53 -25.89
N PRO A 99 -3.63 5.13 -25.15
CA PRO A 99 -3.55 6.58 -25.02
C PRO A 99 -3.22 7.23 -26.39
N SER A 100 -3.90 8.31 -26.73
CA SER A 100 -3.74 9.01 -28.01
C SER A 100 -3.09 10.38 -27.85
N PHE A 101 -3.27 11.03 -26.70
CA PHE A 101 -2.72 12.36 -26.41
C PHE A 101 -1.52 12.30 -25.47
N GLY A 102 -0.62 13.27 -25.59
CA GLY A 102 0.60 13.29 -24.76
C GLY A 102 0.35 13.28 -23.25
N TRP A 103 -0.70 13.97 -22.78
CA TRP A 103 -1.07 13.96 -21.38
C TRP A 103 -1.61 12.60 -20.91
N GLU A 104 -2.24 11.84 -21.78
CA GLU A 104 -2.74 10.50 -21.48
C GLU A 104 -1.59 9.50 -21.25
N MET A 105 -0.47 9.70 -21.94
CA MET A 105 0.73 8.87 -21.85
C MET A 105 1.53 9.15 -20.59
N SER A 106 1.31 10.31 -19.94
CA SER A 106 1.98 10.69 -18.70
C SER A 106 1.60 9.72 -17.56
N PRO A 107 2.46 9.55 -16.54
CA PRO A 107 2.09 8.80 -15.35
C PRO A 107 0.87 9.44 -14.66
N PRO A 108 0.03 8.63 -14.00
CA PRO A 108 -1.12 9.15 -13.26
C PRO A 108 -0.69 10.14 -12.19
N SER A 109 -1.47 11.19 -11.98
CA SER A 109 -1.23 12.14 -10.90
C SER A 109 -1.54 11.54 -9.52
N ASP A 110 -0.89 12.06 -8.47
CA ASP A 110 -1.14 11.62 -7.09
C ASP A 110 -2.63 11.70 -6.69
N LYS A 111 -3.34 12.72 -7.18
CA LYS A 111 -4.78 12.87 -6.95
C LYS A 111 -5.59 11.75 -7.59
N GLN A 112 -5.23 11.33 -8.80
CA GLN A 112 -5.89 10.21 -9.48
C GLN A 112 -5.61 8.91 -8.72
N LEU A 113 -4.36 8.64 -8.34
CA LEU A 113 -3.98 7.45 -7.59
C LEU A 113 -4.70 7.36 -6.24
N GLN A 114 -4.71 8.44 -5.46
CA GLN A 114 -5.41 8.52 -4.17
C GLN A 114 -6.92 8.33 -4.33
N THR A 115 -7.52 8.90 -5.38
CA THR A 115 -8.96 8.78 -5.62
C THR A 115 -9.33 7.35 -6.00
N LEU A 116 -8.55 6.70 -6.86
CA LEU A 116 -8.72 5.29 -7.24
C LEU A 116 -8.63 4.37 -6.01
N GLU A 117 -7.61 4.57 -5.18
CA GLU A 117 -7.44 3.79 -3.94
C GLU A 117 -8.64 3.96 -2.99
N ARG A 118 -9.10 5.20 -2.79
CA ARG A 118 -10.28 5.49 -1.97
C ARG A 118 -11.54 4.78 -2.50
N LEU A 119 -11.70 4.74 -3.82
CA LEU A 119 -12.83 4.05 -4.48
C LEU A 119 -12.66 2.53 -4.50
N GLY A 120 -11.48 2.00 -4.12
CA GLY A 120 -11.24 0.59 -3.95
C GLY A 120 -10.54 -0.09 -5.13
N ILE A 121 -9.99 0.66 -6.07
CA ILE A 121 -9.16 0.17 -7.18
C ILE A 121 -7.68 0.27 -6.79
N MET A 122 -6.89 -0.76 -7.14
CA MET A 122 -5.46 -0.76 -6.93
C MET A 122 -4.79 0.19 -7.93
N PRO A 123 -4.09 1.24 -7.48
CA PRO A 123 -3.51 2.23 -8.38
C PRO A 123 -2.20 1.77 -9.03
N ASP A 124 -1.47 0.85 -8.39
CA ASP A 124 -0.09 0.47 -8.75
C ASP A 124 0.02 -0.17 -10.15
N GLU A 125 -1.08 -0.69 -10.70
CA GLU A 125 -1.13 -1.36 -12.00
C GLU A 125 -1.65 -0.46 -13.13
N ILE A 126 -1.90 0.82 -12.85
CA ILE A 126 -2.39 1.79 -13.83
C ILE A 126 -1.21 2.58 -14.37
N GLY A 127 -0.78 2.25 -15.60
CA GLY A 127 0.46 2.77 -16.18
C GLY A 127 0.39 4.22 -16.69
N ASN A 128 -0.79 4.79 -16.93
CA ASN A 128 -0.91 6.11 -17.53
C ASN A 128 -2.12 6.91 -17.06
N ALA A 129 -2.03 8.24 -17.16
CA ALA A 129 -3.05 9.18 -16.68
C ALA A 129 -4.38 9.06 -17.44
N GLY A 130 -4.32 8.73 -18.72
CA GLY A 130 -5.51 8.55 -19.53
C GLY A 130 -6.36 7.37 -19.06
N LYS A 131 -5.74 6.20 -18.83
CA LYS A 131 -6.44 5.03 -18.26
C LYS A 131 -6.99 5.32 -16.87
N ALA A 132 -6.19 5.98 -16.01
CA ALA A 132 -6.64 6.41 -14.69
C ALA A 132 -7.90 7.26 -14.77
N GLN A 133 -7.92 8.26 -15.66
CA GLN A 133 -9.08 9.15 -15.85
C GLN A 133 -10.31 8.38 -16.33
N LYS A 134 -10.16 7.52 -17.33
CA LYS A 134 -11.29 6.71 -17.85
C LYS A 134 -11.88 5.78 -16.79
N ILE A 135 -11.06 5.16 -15.95
CA ILE A 135 -11.54 4.34 -14.83
C ILE A 135 -12.33 5.22 -13.83
N LEU A 136 -11.82 6.40 -13.48
CA LEU A 136 -12.50 7.34 -12.59
C LEU A 136 -13.85 7.80 -13.16
N ASP A 137 -13.91 8.13 -14.45
CA ASP A 137 -15.16 8.53 -15.13
C ASP A 137 -16.16 7.38 -15.13
N ARG A 138 -15.70 6.15 -15.38
CA ARG A 138 -16.53 4.96 -15.32
C ARG A 138 -17.08 4.70 -13.91
N LEU A 139 -16.25 4.86 -12.88
CA LEU A 139 -16.67 4.72 -11.49
C LEU A 139 -17.71 5.77 -11.10
N SER A 140 -17.50 7.02 -11.50
CA SER A 140 -18.45 8.12 -11.27
C SER A 140 -19.80 7.86 -11.94
N LYS A 141 -19.78 7.45 -13.23
CA LYS A 141 -20.99 7.09 -13.97
C LYS A 141 -21.75 5.96 -13.28
N ARG A 142 -21.07 4.88 -12.89
CA ARG A 142 -21.66 3.73 -12.20
C ARG A 142 -22.28 4.11 -10.85
N GLN A 143 -21.63 5.01 -10.10
CA GLN A 143 -22.16 5.53 -8.84
C GLN A 143 -23.47 6.28 -9.07
N ASN A 144 -23.54 7.11 -10.11
CA ASN A 144 -24.76 7.84 -10.47
C ASN A 144 -25.89 6.91 -10.94
N GLU A 145 -25.57 5.80 -11.58
CA GLU A 145 -26.49 4.75 -12.02
C GLU A 145 -26.90 3.79 -10.89
N GLY A 146 -26.36 3.96 -9.68
CA GLY A 146 -26.65 3.10 -8.53
C GLY A 146 -26.15 1.67 -8.68
N LEU A 147 -25.09 1.44 -9.47
CA LEU A 147 -24.51 0.13 -9.67
C LEU A 147 -23.49 -0.23 -8.57
N THR A 148 -23.16 -1.51 -8.50
CA THR A 148 -22.20 -2.05 -7.53
C THR A 148 -20.84 -1.34 -7.55
N THR A 149 -20.29 -1.16 -6.36
CA THR A 149 -18.95 -0.60 -6.15
C THR A 149 -17.87 -1.67 -6.37
N PRO A 150 -16.61 -1.27 -6.66
CA PRO A 150 -15.51 -2.23 -6.78
C PRO A 150 -15.36 -3.15 -5.55
N LYS A 151 -15.55 -2.61 -4.34
CA LYS A 151 -15.47 -3.39 -3.10
C LYS A 151 -16.56 -4.46 -2.99
N GLN A 152 -17.78 -4.14 -3.41
CA GLN A 152 -18.89 -5.11 -3.45
C GLN A 152 -18.64 -6.18 -4.51
N ILE A 153 -18.20 -5.79 -5.72
CA ILE A 153 -17.84 -6.70 -6.80
C ILE A 153 -16.83 -7.72 -6.28
N ARG A 154 -15.69 -7.25 -5.78
CA ARG A 154 -14.64 -8.12 -5.26
C ARG A 154 -15.12 -9.09 -4.18
N LEU A 155 -15.91 -8.56 -3.21
CA LEU A 155 -16.38 -9.38 -2.11
C LEU A 155 -17.30 -10.51 -2.62
N LEU A 156 -18.27 -10.18 -3.46
CA LEU A 156 -19.24 -11.16 -3.95
C LEU A 156 -18.63 -12.14 -4.96
N GLU A 157 -17.76 -11.66 -5.86
CA GLU A 157 -17.04 -12.57 -6.78
C GLU A 157 -16.13 -13.55 -6.04
N ARG A 158 -15.54 -13.13 -4.91
CA ARG A 158 -14.78 -14.05 -4.03
C ARG A 158 -15.66 -15.18 -3.46
N TYR A 159 -16.97 -14.96 -3.28
CA TYR A 159 -17.93 -16.00 -2.89
C TYR A 159 -18.44 -16.83 -4.08
N GLY A 160 -17.99 -16.52 -5.30
CA GLY A 160 -18.35 -17.24 -6.52
C GLY A 160 -19.54 -16.67 -7.28
N PHE A 161 -20.10 -15.52 -6.86
CA PHE A 161 -21.15 -14.85 -7.62
C PHE A 161 -20.61 -14.32 -8.93
N ARG A 162 -21.42 -14.37 -9.99
CA ARG A 162 -21.04 -13.94 -11.34
C ARG A 162 -21.78 -12.67 -11.74
N ASN A 163 -21.19 -11.91 -12.67
CA ASN A 163 -21.77 -10.69 -13.24
C ASN A 163 -22.17 -9.65 -12.18
N VAL A 164 -21.49 -9.65 -11.03
CA VAL A 164 -21.77 -8.74 -9.92
C VAL A 164 -21.64 -7.27 -10.35
N GLY A 165 -20.77 -7.00 -11.33
CA GLY A 165 -20.61 -5.68 -11.90
C GLY A 165 -21.88 -5.10 -12.52
N MET A 166 -22.85 -5.92 -12.89
CA MET A 166 -24.11 -5.47 -13.50
C MET A 166 -25.24 -5.29 -12.49
N TRP A 167 -25.02 -5.58 -11.20
CA TRP A 167 -26.06 -5.51 -10.19
C TRP A 167 -26.25 -4.11 -9.63
N GLN A 168 -27.44 -3.86 -9.08
CA GLN A 168 -27.71 -2.66 -8.31
C GLN A 168 -27.00 -2.68 -6.97
N PHE A 169 -26.53 -1.51 -6.53
CA PHE A 169 -25.84 -1.33 -5.25
C PHE A 169 -26.63 -1.88 -4.06
N GLU A 170 -27.96 -1.62 -4.04
CA GLU A 170 -28.82 -2.06 -2.95
C GLU A 170 -28.98 -3.57 -2.89
N ALA A 171 -29.14 -4.24 -4.06
CA ALA A 171 -29.25 -5.67 -4.14
C ALA A 171 -27.97 -6.36 -3.61
N ALA A 172 -26.81 -5.87 -4.06
CA ALA A 172 -25.54 -6.34 -3.55
C ALA A 172 -25.36 -6.10 -2.05
N SER A 173 -25.76 -4.93 -1.55
CA SER A 173 -25.71 -4.61 -0.11
C SER A 173 -26.59 -5.53 0.72
N LYS A 174 -27.82 -5.79 0.28
CA LYS A 174 -28.74 -6.73 0.94
C LYS A 174 -28.13 -8.14 1.03
N LEU A 175 -27.55 -8.62 -0.08
CA LEU A 175 -26.90 -9.91 -0.09
C LEU A 175 -25.68 -9.97 0.84
N ILE A 176 -24.84 -8.96 0.82
CA ILE A 176 -23.67 -8.86 1.72
C ILE A 176 -24.11 -8.90 3.18
N ASN A 177 -25.18 -8.17 3.54
CA ASN A 177 -25.73 -8.18 4.90
C ASN A 177 -26.26 -9.58 5.29
N ARG A 178 -26.89 -10.29 4.37
CA ARG A 178 -27.33 -11.70 4.61
C ARG A 178 -26.16 -12.63 4.81
N ILE A 179 -25.09 -12.50 4.02
CA ILE A 179 -23.86 -13.28 4.18
C ILE A 179 -23.20 -12.97 5.52
N ALA A 180 -23.11 -11.68 5.89
CA ALA A 180 -22.55 -11.26 7.16
C ALA A 180 -23.35 -11.79 8.35
N ALA A 181 -24.69 -11.71 8.32
CA ALA A 181 -25.58 -12.27 9.33
C ALA A 181 -25.46 -13.82 9.46
N ASN A 182 -25.07 -14.50 8.38
CA ASN A 182 -24.82 -15.95 8.35
C ASN A 182 -23.34 -16.31 8.68
N GLY A 183 -22.64 -15.46 9.43
CA GLY A 183 -21.26 -15.72 9.83
C GLY A 183 -20.25 -15.71 8.67
N TRP A 184 -20.46 -14.86 7.69
CA TRP A 184 -19.62 -14.75 6.47
C TRP A 184 -19.62 -16.03 5.62
N ARG A 185 -20.72 -16.77 5.64
CA ARG A 185 -20.97 -17.93 4.78
C ARG A 185 -22.19 -17.65 3.90
N VAL A 186 -22.15 -18.14 2.67
CA VAL A 186 -23.30 -18.04 1.79
C VAL A 186 -24.46 -18.86 2.39
N PRO A 187 -25.64 -18.28 2.57
CA PRO A 187 -26.81 -19.04 3.05
C PRO A 187 -27.15 -20.20 2.12
N HIS A 188 -27.54 -21.36 2.67
CA HIS A 188 -27.84 -22.58 1.89
C HIS A 188 -28.95 -22.43 0.85
N ASN A 189 -29.83 -21.44 1.05
CA ASN A 189 -30.95 -21.14 0.13
C ASN A 189 -30.55 -20.24 -1.03
N ILE A 190 -29.27 -19.87 -1.18
CA ILE A 190 -28.75 -19.03 -2.25
C ILE A 190 -27.78 -19.85 -3.09
N ASP A 191 -28.13 -20.05 -4.35
CA ASP A 191 -27.21 -20.62 -5.32
C ASP A 191 -26.39 -19.51 -5.98
N VAL A 192 -25.08 -19.56 -5.77
CA VAL A 192 -24.12 -18.54 -6.28
C VAL A 192 -24.07 -18.47 -7.81
N HIS A 193 -24.43 -19.55 -8.49
CA HIS A 193 -24.35 -19.61 -9.96
C HIS A 193 -25.57 -19.04 -10.66
N THR A 194 -26.72 -19.09 -10.00
CA THR A 194 -28.01 -18.66 -10.58
C THR A 194 -28.53 -17.34 -10.01
N TYR A 195 -27.94 -16.84 -8.93
CA TYR A 195 -28.35 -15.59 -8.30
C TYR A 195 -28.01 -14.37 -9.18
N LYS A 196 -29.01 -13.52 -9.46
CA LYS A 196 -28.90 -12.39 -10.39
C LYS A 196 -28.95 -11.01 -9.73
N GLY A 197 -28.82 -10.91 -8.42
CA GLY A 197 -28.83 -9.62 -7.72
C GLY A 197 -30.20 -8.97 -7.59
N GLU A 198 -31.24 -9.76 -7.36
CA GLU A 198 -32.61 -9.30 -7.11
C GLU A 198 -32.90 -9.06 -5.62
#